data_fd8a5769f1730d4569b373abe31f119e
#
_entry.id   fd8a5769f1730d4569b373abe31f119e
#
_cell.length_a   1.000
_cell.length_b   1.000
_cell.length_c   1.000
_cell.angle_alpha   90.00
_cell.angle_beta   90.00
_cell.angle_gamma   90.00
#
_symmetry.space_group_name_H-M   'P 1'
#
loop_
_entity.id
_entity.type
_entity.pdbx_description
1 polymer ?
#
loop_
_entity_poly.entity_id
_entity_poly.type
_entity_poly.pdbx_seq_one_letter_code
_entity_poly.pdbx_strand_id
1 'polypeptide(L)'
;MKKLLISILTFCASIAAFAQYNYSHPNNNEILLPAMRNTINGRTEIFIPQVNGYNVYKADLHVHTICSDGRVTPDYRVKEAWRDGLDIMAIADHMEYRRFEPRFIAYLKEYFPEAVKVRNTTEDASDIMVDLNYSINWALKYAKDYPVLIIPAGEITRSEGHYNALFSTDNNIIPNNDALQAIRNAKAQGCLIQHNHPGKRRPTVEMSEFEKTVYAEGLIDGVEVMNGGEFYPQITDRAREYGLFMSSNTDIHWTSKNDYEGAKLGRNMTFILAKEKTLESIREALVAKRTIGYSYDRFAGEEGLLKDLFNACVSFSVVSKNEKKGTTTFELRNLSSLPFVVSIPGSDPEWVDPFTTIRLTSKDLKLEVLNMWCGANSHPIVDVKF
;
A
#
# COMPACT_ATOMS: atom_id res chain seq x y z
N MET A 1 -38.66 25.59 -39.19
CA MET A 1 -37.38 25.53 -38.41
C MET A 1 -37.58 25.45 -36.90
N LYS A 2 -38.33 26.33 -36.22
CA LYS A 2 -38.54 26.26 -34.76
C LYS A 2 -39.17 24.95 -34.26
N LYS A 3 -40.16 24.39 -34.98
CA LYS A 3 -40.77 23.08 -34.59
C LYS A 3 -39.86 21.89 -34.74
N LEU A 4 -38.93 21.90 -35.72
CA LEU A 4 -37.92 20.84 -35.90
C LEU A 4 -36.84 20.91 -34.80
N LEU A 5 -36.45 22.15 -34.41
CA LEU A 5 -35.48 22.31 -33.32
C LEU A 5 -36.01 21.82 -31.96
N ILE A 6 -37.30 22.10 -31.68
CA ILE A 6 -37.97 21.64 -30.45
C ILE A 6 -38.04 20.10 -30.42
N SER A 7 -38.38 19.47 -31.57
CA SER A 7 -38.45 18.01 -31.66
C SER A 7 -37.07 17.35 -31.48
N ILE A 8 -36.00 17.95 -32.00
CA ILE A 8 -34.61 17.43 -31.81
C ILE A 8 -34.17 17.61 -30.36
N LEU A 9 -34.45 18.75 -29.72
CA LEU A 9 -34.14 18.99 -28.32
C LEU A 9 -34.91 18.04 -27.39
N THR A 10 -36.17 17.76 -27.67
CA THR A 10 -36.98 16.81 -26.88
C THR A 10 -36.47 15.37 -27.05
N PHE A 11 -36.05 14.99 -28.26
CA PHE A 11 -35.51 13.68 -28.54
C PHE A 11 -34.11 13.50 -27.87
N CYS A 12 -33.24 14.51 -27.91
CA CYS A 12 -31.94 14.46 -27.21
C CYS A 12 -32.13 14.45 -25.69
N ALA A 13 -33.12 15.19 -25.15
CA ALA A 13 -33.39 15.14 -23.71
C ALA A 13 -33.96 13.79 -23.26
N SER A 14 -34.76 13.12 -24.10
CA SER A 14 -35.26 11.78 -23.80
C SER A 14 -34.17 10.72 -23.87
N ILE A 15 -33.21 10.82 -24.79
CA ILE A 15 -32.06 9.91 -24.86
C ILE A 15 -31.16 10.10 -23.65
N ALA A 16 -30.88 11.34 -23.21
CA ALA A 16 -30.09 11.61 -22.03
C ALA A 16 -30.80 11.09 -20.75
N ALA A 17 -32.12 11.22 -20.65
CA ALA A 17 -32.88 10.66 -19.54
C ALA A 17 -32.85 9.12 -19.53
N PHE A 18 -32.91 8.45 -20.67
CA PHE A 18 -32.79 7.01 -20.76
C PHE A 18 -31.36 6.49 -20.40
N ALA A 19 -30.32 7.23 -20.77
CA ALA A 19 -28.94 6.85 -20.42
C ALA A 19 -28.68 6.93 -18.91
N GLN A 20 -29.41 7.77 -18.20
CA GLN A 20 -29.24 7.98 -16.74
C GLN A 20 -29.98 6.93 -15.90
N TYR A 21 -30.96 6.20 -16.46
CA TYR A 21 -31.86 5.29 -15.73
C TYR A 21 -31.91 3.86 -16.27
N ASN A 22 -30.89 3.43 -17.02
CA ASN A 22 -30.88 2.08 -17.62
C ASN A 22 -30.92 0.91 -16.62
N TYR A 23 -30.86 1.17 -15.33
CA TYR A 23 -30.89 0.15 -14.28
C TYR A 23 -32.14 0.18 -13.40
N SER A 24 -33.04 1.12 -13.60
CA SER A 24 -34.24 1.26 -12.78
C SER A 24 -35.48 0.60 -13.41
N HIS A 25 -35.35 -0.62 -13.95
CA HIS A 25 -36.55 -1.34 -14.33
C HIS A 25 -37.28 -1.79 -13.06
N PRO A 26 -38.55 -1.40 -12.83
CA PRO A 26 -39.27 -1.71 -11.59
C PRO A 26 -39.27 -3.18 -11.21
N ASN A 27 -39.25 -4.07 -12.19
CA ASN A 27 -39.31 -5.51 -11.97
C ASN A 27 -37.93 -6.13 -11.57
N ASN A 28 -36.84 -5.37 -11.59
CA ASN A 28 -35.50 -5.86 -11.28
C ASN A 28 -34.94 -5.27 -9.97
N ASN A 29 -35.64 -4.32 -9.35
CA ASN A 29 -35.14 -3.55 -8.23
C ASN A 29 -34.84 -4.42 -6.98
N GLU A 30 -35.64 -5.45 -6.73
CA GLU A 30 -35.46 -6.31 -5.57
C GLU A 30 -34.24 -7.24 -5.69
N ILE A 31 -33.87 -7.61 -6.92
CA ILE A 31 -32.81 -8.57 -7.20
C ILE A 31 -31.48 -7.86 -7.51
N LEU A 32 -31.51 -6.79 -8.33
CA LEU A 32 -30.31 -6.15 -8.84
C LEU A 32 -29.77 -5.04 -7.95
N LEU A 33 -30.61 -4.28 -7.28
CA LEU A 33 -30.17 -3.13 -6.46
C LEU A 33 -29.25 -3.51 -5.28
N PRO A 34 -29.48 -4.59 -4.52
CA PRO A 34 -28.55 -5.00 -3.47
C PRO A 34 -27.17 -5.40 -4.01
N ALA A 35 -27.13 -6.16 -5.12
CA ALA A 35 -25.88 -6.55 -5.76
C ALA A 35 -25.13 -5.34 -6.33
N MET A 36 -25.85 -4.40 -6.95
CA MET A 36 -25.25 -3.17 -7.49
C MET A 36 -24.75 -2.22 -6.40
N ARG A 37 -25.44 -2.11 -5.26
CA ARG A 37 -24.96 -1.31 -4.13
C ARG A 37 -23.61 -1.82 -3.62
N ASN A 38 -23.45 -3.12 -3.54
CA ASN A 38 -22.21 -3.74 -3.06
C ASN A 38 -21.07 -3.64 -4.07
N THR A 39 -21.35 -3.56 -5.38
CA THR A 39 -20.31 -3.51 -6.41
C THR A 39 -19.92 -2.09 -6.84
N ILE A 40 -20.81 -1.12 -6.74
CA ILE A 40 -20.59 0.23 -7.28
C ILE A 40 -20.02 1.21 -6.25
N ASN A 41 -20.39 1.07 -4.98
CA ASN A 41 -20.02 2.03 -3.93
C ASN A 41 -19.37 1.37 -2.69
N GLY A 42 -19.07 0.08 -2.73
CA GLY A 42 -18.53 -0.64 -1.58
C GLY A 42 -17.02 -0.41 -1.42
N ARG A 43 -16.59 -0.14 -0.19
CA ARG A 43 -15.22 -0.35 0.25
C ARG A 43 -14.95 -1.85 0.32
N THR A 44 -13.77 -2.28 -0.07
CA THR A 44 -13.29 -3.64 0.21
C THR A 44 -13.00 -3.76 1.71
N GLU A 45 -13.71 -4.64 2.39
CA GLU A 45 -13.49 -4.89 3.81
C GLU A 45 -12.41 -5.97 3.98
N ILE A 46 -11.30 -5.59 4.63
CA ILE A 46 -10.19 -6.47 4.96
C ILE A 46 -10.13 -6.56 6.47
N PHE A 47 -10.67 -7.64 7.01
CA PHE A 47 -10.70 -7.88 8.45
C PHE A 47 -9.41 -8.58 8.90
N ILE A 48 -8.68 -7.91 9.79
CA ILE A 48 -7.49 -8.43 10.48
C ILE A 48 -7.70 -8.16 11.96
N PRO A 49 -7.66 -9.18 12.83
CA PRO A 49 -7.75 -8.99 14.27
C PRO A 49 -6.64 -8.09 14.83
N GLN A 50 -6.85 -7.53 16.02
CA GLN A 50 -5.77 -6.83 16.71
C GLN A 50 -4.60 -7.78 17.01
N VAL A 51 -3.39 -7.28 16.85
CA VAL A 51 -2.15 -8.01 17.15
C VAL A 51 -1.48 -7.33 18.35
N ASN A 52 -1.31 -8.03 19.44
CA ASN A 52 -0.69 -7.50 20.68
C ASN A 52 -1.34 -6.19 21.18
N GLY A 53 -2.66 -6.05 20.98
CA GLY A 53 -3.41 -4.85 21.34
C GLY A 53 -3.17 -3.62 20.45
N TYR A 54 -2.59 -3.82 19.26
CA TYR A 54 -2.51 -2.84 18.18
C TYR A 54 -3.55 -3.16 17.10
N ASN A 55 -4.13 -2.12 16.52
CA ASN A 55 -4.90 -2.23 15.29
C ASN A 55 -3.95 -2.43 14.09
N VAL A 56 -4.38 -3.20 13.10
CA VAL A 56 -3.62 -3.43 11.86
C VAL A 56 -4.18 -2.55 10.76
N TYR A 57 -3.49 -1.44 10.46
CA TYR A 57 -3.87 -0.52 9.40
C TYR A 57 -3.21 -0.90 8.07
N LYS A 58 -3.99 -0.86 6.99
CA LYS A 58 -3.54 -1.15 5.64
C LYS A 58 -3.09 0.15 4.99
N ALA A 59 -1.81 0.23 4.65
CA ALA A 59 -1.18 1.41 4.07
C ALA A 59 -0.59 1.13 2.69
N ASP A 60 -0.56 2.16 1.84
CA ASP A 60 0.30 2.22 0.67
C ASP A 60 1.16 3.49 0.79
N LEU A 61 2.45 3.32 0.99
CA LEU A 61 3.40 4.39 1.28
C LEU A 61 4.09 4.93 0.03
N HIS A 62 3.65 4.52 -1.18
CA HIS A 62 4.28 4.88 -2.43
C HIS A 62 3.26 4.91 -3.57
N VAL A 63 2.62 6.06 -3.78
CA VAL A 63 1.68 6.25 -4.89
C VAL A 63 1.95 7.56 -5.63
N HIS A 64 1.71 7.55 -6.95
CA HIS A 64 1.90 8.69 -7.84
C HIS A 64 0.59 9.24 -8.39
N THR A 65 0.62 10.53 -8.75
CA THR A 65 -0.50 11.25 -9.33
C THR A 65 -0.09 11.99 -10.62
N ILE A 66 -1.03 12.66 -11.26
CA ILE A 66 -0.76 13.51 -12.43
C ILE A 66 0.17 14.70 -12.12
N CYS A 67 0.42 14.96 -10.83
CA CYS A 67 1.33 16.02 -10.42
C CYS A 67 2.82 15.64 -10.62
N SER A 68 3.09 14.38 -10.95
CA SER A 68 4.41 13.93 -11.42
C SER A 68 4.28 13.17 -12.75
N ASP A 69 4.20 11.86 -12.73
CA ASP A 69 4.08 11.00 -13.90
C ASP A 69 2.98 9.94 -13.79
N GLY A 70 2.23 9.95 -12.70
CA GLY A 70 1.01 9.19 -12.54
C GLY A 70 -0.09 9.68 -13.50
N ARG A 71 -1.16 8.91 -13.65
CA ARG A 71 -2.22 9.17 -14.64
C ARG A 71 -3.58 9.41 -14.03
N VAL A 72 -3.63 9.59 -12.71
CA VAL A 72 -4.86 9.87 -11.97
C VAL A 72 -4.67 11.09 -11.07
N THR A 73 -5.75 11.80 -10.79
CA THR A 73 -5.73 12.96 -9.91
C THR A 73 -5.62 12.54 -8.43
N PRO A 74 -5.10 13.41 -7.56
CA PRO A 74 -4.99 13.10 -6.12
C PRO A 74 -6.31 12.73 -5.45
N ASP A 75 -7.42 13.39 -5.80
CA ASP A 75 -8.76 13.07 -5.28
C ASP A 75 -9.24 11.68 -5.72
N TYR A 76 -9.00 11.32 -7.00
CA TYR A 76 -9.29 9.96 -7.47
C TYR A 76 -8.46 8.93 -6.72
N ARG A 77 -7.18 9.20 -6.47
CA ARG A 77 -6.29 8.31 -5.72
C ARG A 77 -6.78 8.07 -4.29
N VAL A 78 -7.28 9.12 -3.61
CA VAL A 78 -7.89 8.98 -2.28
C VAL A 78 -9.13 8.07 -2.32
N LYS A 79 -10.02 8.31 -3.28
CA LYS A 79 -11.23 7.50 -3.46
C LYS A 79 -10.89 6.03 -3.78
N GLU A 80 -9.90 5.82 -4.63
CA GLU A 80 -9.42 4.49 -5.03
C GLU A 80 -8.83 3.75 -3.82
N ALA A 81 -7.94 4.39 -3.06
CA ALA A 81 -7.36 3.84 -1.85
C ALA A 81 -8.44 3.40 -0.85
N TRP A 82 -9.45 4.25 -0.63
CA TRP A 82 -10.59 3.90 0.21
C TRP A 82 -11.36 2.69 -0.32
N ARG A 83 -11.65 2.63 -1.62
CA ARG A 83 -12.38 1.49 -2.26
C ARG A 83 -11.60 0.19 -2.15
N ASP A 84 -10.28 0.25 -2.28
CA ASP A 84 -9.39 -0.91 -2.19
C ASP A 84 -9.17 -1.40 -0.75
N GLY A 85 -9.74 -0.73 0.24
CA GLY A 85 -9.67 -1.12 1.65
C GLY A 85 -8.49 -0.53 2.42
N LEU A 86 -7.74 0.43 1.83
CA LEU A 86 -6.65 1.10 2.52
C LEU A 86 -7.18 2.05 3.60
N ASP A 87 -6.45 2.12 4.71
CA ASP A 87 -6.69 3.05 5.81
C ASP A 87 -5.77 4.27 5.74
N ILE A 88 -4.61 4.11 5.08
CA ILE A 88 -3.52 5.07 5.03
C ILE A 88 -2.93 5.10 3.63
N MET A 89 -2.54 6.27 3.17
CA MET A 89 -1.84 6.45 1.89
C MET A 89 -0.81 7.57 1.99
N ALA A 90 0.38 7.38 1.40
CA ALA A 90 1.36 8.44 1.19
C ALA A 90 1.38 8.86 -0.28
N ILE A 91 1.09 10.14 -0.55
CA ILE A 91 1.31 10.72 -1.88
C ILE A 91 2.81 10.97 -2.01
N ALA A 92 3.47 10.21 -2.87
CA ALA A 92 4.90 10.21 -3.08
C ALA A 92 5.27 10.62 -4.52
N ASP A 93 4.60 11.65 -5.04
CA ASP A 93 4.92 12.18 -6.36
C ASP A 93 6.41 12.50 -6.48
N HIS A 94 7.02 12.16 -7.61
CA HIS A 94 8.41 12.51 -7.91
C HIS A 94 8.63 14.00 -7.72
N MET A 95 9.71 14.37 -7.05
CA MET A 95 10.08 15.77 -6.87
C MET A 95 10.79 16.33 -8.10
N GLU A 96 11.60 15.52 -8.76
CA GLU A 96 12.42 15.92 -9.88
C GLU A 96 11.90 15.43 -11.23
N TYR A 97 11.27 14.27 -11.29
CA TYR A 97 10.73 13.70 -12.51
C TYR A 97 9.24 13.97 -12.65
N ARG A 98 8.89 15.03 -13.40
CA ARG A 98 7.50 15.54 -13.46
C ARG A 98 7.00 15.59 -14.91
N ARG A 99 6.96 14.43 -15.54
CA ARG A 99 6.71 14.22 -16.97
C ARG A 99 5.44 14.88 -17.50
N PHE A 100 4.38 14.93 -16.71
CA PHE A 100 3.09 15.47 -17.16
C PHE A 100 2.84 16.92 -16.71
N GLU A 101 3.71 17.47 -15.88
CA GLU A 101 3.56 18.80 -15.30
C GLU A 101 3.37 19.89 -16.36
N PRO A 102 4.12 19.97 -17.49
CA PRO A 102 3.94 21.04 -18.48
C PRO A 102 2.52 21.10 -19.06
N ARG A 103 1.88 19.95 -19.28
CA ARG A 103 0.51 19.87 -19.77
C ARG A 103 -0.50 20.20 -18.67
N PHE A 104 -0.23 19.75 -17.47
CA PHE A 104 -1.08 19.97 -16.31
C PHE A 104 -1.04 21.43 -15.85
N ILE A 105 0.11 22.10 -15.94
CA ILE A 105 0.23 23.54 -15.65
C ILE A 105 -0.66 24.39 -16.52
N ALA A 106 -0.78 24.10 -17.81
CA ALA A 106 -1.67 24.83 -18.69
C ALA A 106 -3.13 24.78 -18.17
N TYR A 107 -3.58 23.60 -17.77
CA TYR A 107 -4.89 23.41 -17.15
C TYR A 107 -5.02 24.14 -15.80
N LEU A 108 -4.01 24.03 -14.93
CA LEU A 108 -4.03 24.71 -13.63
C LEU A 108 -4.06 26.23 -13.77
N LYS A 109 -3.28 26.80 -14.70
CA LYS A 109 -3.27 28.24 -14.97
C LYS A 109 -4.65 28.75 -15.38
N GLU A 110 -5.39 27.94 -16.12
CA GLU A 110 -6.72 28.30 -16.59
C GLU A 110 -7.80 28.16 -15.49
N TYR A 111 -7.79 27.06 -14.75
CA TYR A 111 -8.87 26.71 -13.84
C TYR A 111 -8.53 26.87 -12.34
N PHE A 112 -7.25 26.87 -11.97
CA PHE A 112 -6.77 26.92 -10.59
C PHE A 112 -5.45 27.70 -10.49
N PRO A 113 -5.46 29.00 -10.88
CA PRO A 113 -4.22 29.79 -10.98
C PRO A 113 -3.46 29.92 -9.66
N GLU A 114 -4.15 29.84 -8.52
CA GLU A 114 -3.53 29.87 -7.19
C GLU A 114 -2.64 28.64 -6.88
N ALA A 115 -2.83 27.54 -7.62
CA ALA A 115 -2.02 26.33 -7.46
C ALA A 115 -0.67 26.43 -8.17
N VAL A 116 -0.51 27.40 -9.09
CA VAL A 116 0.71 27.57 -9.86
C VAL A 116 1.61 28.57 -9.15
N LYS A 117 2.54 28.08 -8.36
CA LYS A 117 3.62 28.90 -7.77
C LYS A 117 4.89 28.63 -8.55
N VAL A 118 5.47 29.70 -9.09
CA VAL A 118 6.82 29.62 -9.67
C VAL A 118 7.78 29.38 -8.52
N ARG A 119 8.49 28.27 -8.59
CA ARG A 119 9.49 27.93 -7.60
C ARG A 119 10.77 28.70 -7.89
N ASN A 120 11.18 29.58 -6.98
CA ASN A 120 12.52 30.16 -6.97
C ASN A 120 13.46 29.17 -6.29
N THR A 121 14.03 28.24 -7.04
CA THR A 121 15.17 27.47 -6.56
C THR A 121 16.42 27.90 -7.31
N THR A 122 17.41 28.27 -6.54
CA THR A 122 18.75 28.64 -7.02
C THR A 122 19.57 27.42 -7.43
N GLU A 123 19.08 26.21 -7.20
CA GLU A 123 19.78 24.96 -7.49
C GLU A 123 18.87 24.06 -8.32
N ASP A 124 19.13 24.00 -9.54
CA ASP A 124 18.76 23.13 -10.66
C ASP A 124 17.79 21.95 -10.46
N ALA A 125 16.63 22.19 -9.94
CA ALA A 125 15.50 21.42 -10.38
C ALA A 125 14.76 22.26 -11.43
N SER A 126 15.41 22.50 -12.56
CA SER A 126 15.00 23.46 -13.60
C SER A 126 13.61 23.19 -14.19
N ASP A 127 13.07 22.02 -13.99
CA ASP A 127 11.80 21.59 -14.55
C ASP A 127 10.62 21.66 -13.57
N ILE A 128 10.84 22.06 -12.32
CA ILE A 128 9.76 22.12 -11.32
C ILE A 128 9.08 23.49 -11.40
N MET A 129 7.85 23.50 -11.89
CA MET A 129 7.09 24.71 -12.15
C MET A 129 5.90 24.92 -11.18
N VAL A 130 5.61 23.95 -10.29
CA VAL A 130 4.50 24.02 -9.34
C VAL A 130 4.96 23.78 -7.91
N ASP A 131 4.10 24.14 -6.95
CA ASP A 131 4.25 23.79 -5.54
C ASP A 131 4.24 22.26 -5.39
N LEU A 132 5.35 21.69 -4.89
CA LEU A 132 5.47 20.25 -4.68
C LEU A 132 4.55 19.68 -3.59
N ASN A 133 3.95 20.54 -2.78
CA ASN A 133 2.94 20.15 -1.79
C ASN A 133 1.52 20.12 -2.38
N TYR A 134 1.34 20.52 -3.63
CA TYR A 134 0.00 20.70 -4.21
C TYR A 134 -0.81 19.40 -4.25
N SER A 135 -0.20 18.29 -4.67
CA SER A 135 -0.89 16.99 -4.71
C SER A 135 -1.34 16.52 -3.33
N ILE A 136 -0.50 16.75 -2.32
CA ILE A 136 -0.80 16.43 -0.92
C ILE A 136 -1.99 17.26 -0.44
N ASN A 137 -1.95 18.58 -0.66
CA ASN A 137 -3.02 19.51 -0.26
C ASN A 137 -4.35 19.16 -0.94
N TRP A 138 -4.29 18.76 -2.22
CA TRP A 138 -5.46 18.29 -2.95
C TRP A 138 -6.02 17.00 -2.36
N ALA A 139 -5.18 15.99 -2.10
CA ALA A 139 -5.59 14.74 -1.47
C ALA A 139 -6.21 14.97 -0.08
N LEU A 140 -5.59 15.82 0.77
CA LEU A 140 -6.10 16.16 2.10
C LEU A 140 -7.49 16.80 2.06
N LYS A 141 -7.78 17.62 1.04
CA LYS A 141 -9.11 18.20 0.85
C LYS A 141 -10.17 17.13 0.64
N TYR A 142 -9.89 16.09 -0.14
CA TYR A 142 -10.82 15.01 -0.48
C TYR A 142 -10.84 13.87 0.54
N ALA A 143 -9.78 13.69 1.33
CA ALA A 143 -9.74 12.72 2.41
C ALA A 143 -10.78 12.99 3.52
N LYS A 144 -11.41 14.17 3.53
CA LYS A 144 -12.52 14.48 4.43
C LYS A 144 -13.76 13.64 4.13
N ASP A 145 -13.97 13.29 2.86
CA ASP A 145 -15.11 12.50 2.40
C ASP A 145 -14.83 10.99 2.41
N TYR A 146 -13.56 10.62 2.43
CA TYR A 146 -13.09 9.24 2.44
C TYR A 146 -12.10 9.06 3.60
N PRO A 147 -12.40 8.24 4.62
CA PRO A 147 -11.58 8.16 5.84
C PRO A 147 -10.24 7.45 5.64
N VAL A 148 -9.43 7.93 4.70
CA VAL A 148 -8.05 7.54 4.44
C VAL A 148 -7.14 8.60 5.06
N LEU A 149 -6.21 8.17 5.93
CA LEU A 149 -5.19 9.05 6.48
C LEU A 149 -4.12 9.31 5.41
N ILE A 150 -3.89 10.58 5.10
CA ILE A 150 -2.86 10.97 4.13
C ILE A 150 -1.56 11.30 4.88
N ILE A 151 -0.50 10.58 4.56
CA ILE A 151 0.86 10.91 4.99
C ILE A 151 1.46 11.85 3.94
N PRO A 152 1.83 13.09 4.30
CA PRO A 152 2.58 13.96 3.42
C PRO A 152 3.92 13.32 3.05
N ALA A 153 4.21 13.22 1.76
CA ALA A 153 5.44 12.60 1.27
C ALA A 153 5.85 13.17 -0.08
N GLY A 154 7.00 12.75 -0.57
CA GLY A 154 7.46 12.96 -1.94
C GLY A 154 8.64 12.06 -2.23
N GLU A 155 8.80 11.66 -3.48
CA GLU A 155 9.87 10.80 -3.90
C GLU A 155 11.05 11.61 -4.45
N ILE A 156 12.20 11.48 -3.78
CA ILE A 156 13.50 11.92 -4.29
C ILE A 156 13.93 10.94 -5.37
N THR A 157 13.96 11.39 -6.62
CA THR A 157 14.19 10.53 -7.79
C THR A 157 15.51 10.91 -8.46
N ARG A 158 16.49 10.04 -8.32
CA ARG A 158 17.84 10.24 -8.87
C ARG A 158 18.36 8.97 -9.55
N SER A 159 19.40 9.12 -10.37
CA SER A 159 20.09 7.99 -10.98
C SER A 159 20.71 7.04 -9.96
N GLU A 160 21.03 7.54 -8.77
CA GLU A 160 21.61 6.82 -7.65
C GLU A 160 20.60 5.98 -6.87
N GLY A 161 19.31 6.23 -7.04
CA GLY A 161 18.23 5.52 -6.39
C GLY A 161 17.00 6.40 -6.14
N HIS A 162 15.93 5.77 -5.67
CA HIS A 162 14.67 6.42 -5.36
C HIS A 162 14.37 6.29 -3.87
N TYR A 163 13.95 7.41 -3.24
CA TYR A 163 13.76 7.47 -1.80
C TYR A 163 12.51 8.27 -1.45
N ASN A 164 11.56 7.69 -0.76
CA ASN A 164 10.41 8.43 -0.25
C ASN A 164 10.77 9.17 1.05
N ALA A 165 10.53 10.47 1.05
CA ALA A 165 10.58 11.31 2.23
C ALA A 165 9.16 11.34 2.87
N LEU A 166 8.89 10.45 3.82
CA LEU A 166 7.60 10.34 4.50
C LEU A 166 7.50 11.38 5.64
N PHE A 167 6.30 11.92 5.88
CA PHE A 167 6.02 12.96 6.88
C PHE A 167 6.74 14.28 6.59
N SER A 168 6.88 14.64 5.32
CA SER A 168 7.45 15.91 4.92
C SER A 168 6.57 17.08 5.37
N THR A 169 7.20 18.19 5.75
CA THR A 169 6.52 19.44 6.09
C THR A 169 6.47 20.41 4.92
N ASP A 170 7.49 20.37 4.08
CA ASP A 170 7.57 21.15 2.84
C ASP A 170 8.46 20.44 1.81
N ASN A 171 7.83 19.86 0.78
CA ASN A 171 8.57 19.21 -0.29
C ASN A 171 9.38 20.20 -1.16
N ASN A 172 9.04 21.48 -1.14
CA ASN A 172 9.72 22.48 -1.99
C ASN A 172 11.19 22.71 -1.62
N ILE A 173 11.58 22.40 -0.39
CA ILE A 173 12.96 22.63 0.08
C ILE A 173 13.79 21.33 0.13
N ILE A 174 13.25 20.21 -0.34
CA ILE A 174 13.96 18.92 -0.33
C ILE A 174 14.88 18.75 -1.54
N PRO A 175 14.42 18.97 -2.80
CA PRO A 175 15.23 18.67 -3.98
C PRO A 175 16.56 19.40 -4.01
N ASN A 176 17.59 18.67 -4.46
CA ASN A 176 18.93 19.17 -4.68
C ASN A 176 19.57 18.38 -5.83
N ASN A 177 20.53 18.96 -6.55
CA ASN A 177 21.27 18.24 -7.59
C ASN A 177 22.12 17.12 -7.04
N ASP A 178 22.65 17.29 -5.82
CA ASP A 178 23.28 16.23 -5.06
C ASP A 178 22.20 15.37 -4.37
N ALA A 179 22.10 14.11 -4.77
CA ALA A 179 21.15 13.14 -4.21
C ALA A 179 21.30 12.97 -2.69
N LEU A 180 22.52 12.96 -2.18
CA LEU A 180 22.79 12.84 -0.75
C LEU A 180 22.31 14.10 0.00
N GLN A 181 22.51 15.27 -0.57
CA GLN A 181 22.02 16.52 0.02
C GLN A 181 20.48 16.57 0.03
N ALA A 182 19.82 16.09 -1.02
CA ALA A 182 18.35 16.00 -1.05
C ALA A 182 17.83 15.12 0.10
N ILE A 183 18.44 13.94 0.34
CA ILE A 183 18.10 13.07 1.46
C ILE A 183 18.34 13.77 2.81
N ARG A 184 19.46 14.48 2.96
CA ARG A 184 19.77 15.25 4.18
C ARG A 184 18.77 16.39 4.40
N ASN A 185 18.33 17.08 3.35
CA ASN A 185 17.30 18.12 3.45
C ASN A 185 15.97 17.52 3.97
N ALA A 186 15.59 16.35 3.49
CA ALA A 186 14.40 15.65 3.99
C ALA A 186 14.56 15.23 5.46
N LYS A 187 15.71 14.67 5.84
CA LYS A 187 16.02 14.33 7.25
C LYS A 187 15.99 15.54 8.16
N ALA A 188 16.47 16.69 7.69
CA ALA A 188 16.45 17.94 8.46
C ALA A 188 15.04 18.42 8.80
N GLN A 189 14.02 18.07 8.00
CA GLN A 189 12.61 18.28 8.31
C GLN A 189 12.03 17.22 9.26
N GLY A 190 12.80 16.20 9.61
CA GLY A 190 12.34 15.08 10.40
C GLY A 190 11.62 14.00 9.57
N CYS A 191 11.77 13.96 8.26
CA CYS A 191 11.20 12.88 7.45
C CYS A 191 11.76 11.51 7.83
N LEU A 192 10.94 10.47 7.68
CA LEU A 192 11.42 9.09 7.59
C LEU A 192 11.73 8.78 6.13
N ILE A 193 12.93 8.29 5.87
CA ILE A 193 13.38 7.98 4.51
C ILE A 193 13.20 6.49 4.22
N GLN A 194 12.40 6.18 3.22
CA GLN A 194 12.20 4.82 2.72
C GLN A 194 12.98 4.63 1.42
N HIS A 195 13.84 3.63 1.36
CA HIS A 195 14.49 3.19 0.12
C HIS A 195 13.50 2.40 -0.73
N ASN A 196 13.16 2.91 -1.90
CA ASN A 196 12.17 2.36 -2.79
C ASN A 196 12.76 1.26 -3.68
N HIS A 197 11.98 0.22 -3.97
CA HIS A 197 12.21 -0.84 -4.97
C HIS A 197 13.71 -1.14 -5.26
N PRO A 198 14.49 -1.58 -4.26
CA PRO A 198 15.96 -1.68 -4.32
C PRO A 198 16.49 -2.68 -5.36
N GLY A 199 15.63 -3.53 -5.92
CA GLY A 199 15.95 -4.48 -7.00
C GLY A 199 15.45 -4.09 -8.39
N LYS A 200 14.66 -3.01 -8.52
CA LYS A 200 14.02 -2.64 -9.79
C LYS A 200 15.03 -2.40 -10.90
N ARG A 201 14.86 -3.13 -12.02
CA ARG A 201 15.76 -3.08 -13.18
C ARG A 201 17.22 -3.45 -12.89
N ARG A 202 17.47 -4.17 -11.78
CA ARG A 202 18.80 -4.63 -11.37
C ARG A 202 18.85 -6.17 -11.35
N PRO A 203 19.98 -6.78 -11.71
CA PRO A 203 20.12 -8.25 -11.65
C PRO A 203 20.19 -8.79 -10.21
N THR A 204 20.58 -7.95 -9.26
CA THR A 204 20.69 -8.28 -7.83
C THR A 204 20.20 -7.12 -6.97
N VAL A 205 19.98 -7.39 -5.71
CA VAL A 205 19.65 -6.35 -4.70
C VAL A 205 20.90 -5.82 -3.97
N GLU A 206 22.10 -6.12 -4.44
CA GLU A 206 23.34 -5.61 -3.85
C GLU A 206 23.37 -4.07 -3.85
N MET A 207 23.87 -3.48 -2.77
CA MET A 207 23.94 -2.04 -2.62
C MET A 207 25.03 -1.45 -3.53
N SER A 208 24.69 -0.37 -4.24
CA SER A 208 25.66 0.52 -4.88
C SER A 208 26.52 1.24 -3.85
N GLU A 209 27.60 1.88 -4.26
CA GLU A 209 28.45 2.67 -3.34
C GLU A 209 27.67 3.85 -2.73
N PHE A 210 26.77 4.47 -3.50
CA PHE A 210 25.89 5.51 -2.98
C PHE A 210 24.94 4.95 -1.90
N GLU A 211 24.27 3.83 -2.18
CA GLU A 211 23.40 3.18 -1.21
C GLU A 211 24.17 2.80 0.06
N LYS A 212 25.38 2.25 -0.04
CA LYS A 212 26.23 1.95 1.13
C LYS A 212 26.50 3.20 1.96
N THR A 213 26.73 4.35 1.32
CA THR A 213 26.97 5.62 2.00
C THR A 213 25.72 6.07 2.77
N VAL A 214 24.54 6.11 2.14
CA VAL A 214 23.33 6.56 2.82
C VAL A 214 22.88 5.64 3.95
N TYR A 215 23.14 4.33 3.82
CA TYR A 215 22.87 3.35 4.88
C TYR A 215 23.88 3.51 6.04
N ALA A 216 25.16 3.66 5.75
CA ALA A 216 26.21 3.84 6.76
C ALA A 216 26.04 5.16 7.55
N GLU A 217 25.55 6.20 6.93
CA GLU A 217 25.22 7.47 7.61
C GLU A 217 23.92 7.40 8.43
N GLY A 218 23.19 6.27 8.42
CA GLY A 218 21.93 6.11 9.14
C GLY A 218 20.81 7.00 8.61
N LEU A 219 20.83 7.34 7.33
CA LEU A 219 19.82 8.20 6.71
C LEU A 219 18.54 7.46 6.35
N ILE A 220 18.59 6.13 6.20
CA ILE A 220 17.47 5.29 5.81
C ILE A 220 16.75 4.78 7.06
N ASP A 221 15.43 4.91 7.07
CA ASP A 221 14.55 4.45 8.15
C ASP A 221 13.73 3.21 7.76
N GLY A 222 13.50 3.02 6.46
CA GLY A 222 12.71 1.90 5.94
C GLY A 222 13.11 1.48 4.53
N VAL A 223 12.63 0.31 4.11
CA VAL A 223 12.94 -0.23 2.79
C VAL A 223 11.74 -1.03 2.25
N GLU A 224 11.51 -0.95 0.95
CA GLU A 224 10.52 -1.79 0.28
C GLU A 224 11.06 -3.21 0.10
N VAL A 225 10.35 -4.17 0.70
CA VAL A 225 10.58 -5.61 0.48
C VAL A 225 9.75 -6.13 -0.69
N MET A 226 8.68 -5.41 -1.04
CA MET A 226 7.82 -5.66 -2.20
C MET A 226 7.45 -4.32 -2.84
N ASN A 227 7.45 -4.27 -4.17
CA ASN A 227 7.01 -3.08 -4.91
C ASN A 227 6.31 -3.53 -6.20
N GLY A 228 5.03 -3.12 -6.40
CA GLY A 228 4.25 -3.60 -7.53
C GLY A 228 4.24 -5.13 -7.61
N GLY A 229 4.63 -5.68 -8.75
CA GLY A 229 4.75 -7.13 -8.94
C GLY A 229 6.06 -7.76 -8.47
N GLU A 230 6.98 -6.97 -7.93
CA GLU A 230 8.31 -7.42 -7.53
C GLU A 230 8.39 -7.77 -6.04
N PHE A 231 9.13 -8.81 -5.70
CA PHE A 231 9.39 -9.26 -4.33
C PHE A 231 10.89 -9.50 -4.14
N TYR A 232 11.46 -8.93 -3.09
CA TYR A 232 12.87 -8.95 -2.76
C TYR A 232 13.09 -9.59 -1.37
N PRO A 233 13.01 -10.93 -1.22
CA PRO A 233 13.10 -11.57 0.09
C PRO A 233 14.44 -11.31 0.80
N GLN A 234 15.54 -11.11 0.06
CA GLN A 234 16.86 -10.76 0.61
C GLN A 234 16.87 -9.42 1.34
N ILE A 235 15.91 -8.54 1.03
CA ILE A 235 15.80 -7.23 1.67
C ILE A 235 15.31 -7.36 3.12
N THR A 236 14.63 -8.45 3.48
CA THR A 236 14.27 -8.72 4.88
C THR A 236 15.50 -8.83 5.79
N ASP A 237 16.56 -9.48 5.29
CA ASP A 237 17.83 -9.61 6.03
C ASP A 237 18.54 -8.26 6.16
N ARG A 238 18.58 -7.46 5.07
CA ARG A 238 19.10 -6.10 5.09
C ARG A 238 18.32 -5.20 6.07
N ALA A 239 16.99 -5.25 6.02
CA ALA A 239 16.15 -4.45 6.91
C ALA A 239 16.45 -4.76 8.39
N ARG A 240 16.68 -6.02 8.71
CA ARG A 240 17.07 -6.46 10.07
C ARG A 240 18.46 -5.96 10.44
N GLU A 241 19.45 -6.11 9.53
CA GLU A 241 20.83 -5.67 9.76
C GLU A 241 20.91 -4.17 10.08
N TYR A 242 20.21 -3.33 9.31
CA TYR A 242 20.22 -1.88 9.49
C TYR A 242 19.11 -1.36 10.38
N GLY A 243 18.25 -2.22 10.91
CA GLY A 243 17.17 -1.84 11.80
C GLY A 243 16.11 -0.97 11.15
N LEU A 244 15.62 -1.34 9.97
CA LEU A 244 14.67 -0.58 9.15
C LEU A 244 13.25 -1.14 9.26
N PHE A 245 12.24 -0.29 9.10
CA PHE A 245 10.90 -0.81 8.85
C PHE A 245 10.80 -1.41 7.44
N MET A 246 10.01 -2.47 7.30
CA MET A 246 9.75 -3.13 6.02
C MET A 246 8.40 -2.70 5.46
N SER A 247 8.34 -2.42 4.16
CA SER A 247 7.11 -2.01 3.49
C SER A 247 6.85 -2.79 2.21
N SER A 248 5.59 -2.83 1.82
CA SER A 248 5.12 -3.31 0.54
C SER A 248 4.20 -2.25 -0.05
N ASN A 249 4.59 -1.67 -1.17
CA ASN A 249 3.88 -0.55 -1.77
C ASN A 249 3.67 -0.77 -3.27
N THR A 250 2.75 -0.01 -3.84
CA THR A 250 2.38 -0.24 -5.23
C THR A 250 3.28 0.45 -6.23
N ASP A 251 3.81 1.61 -5.91
CA ASP A 251 4.45 2.50 -6.91
C ASP A 251 3.49 2.79 -8.09
N ILE A 252 2.20 2.97 -7.74
CA ILE A 252 1.12 2.95 -8.71
C ILE A 252 1.03 4.24 -9.51
N HIS A 253 1.04 4.12 -10.82
CA HIS A 253 0.93 5.23 -11.77
C HIS A 253 -0.43 5.29 -12.47
N TRP A 254 -1.08 4.14 -12.69
CA TRP A 254 -2.41 4.01 -13.26
C TRP A 254 -3.47 3.80 -12.17
N THR A 255 -4.68 3.43 -12.56
CA THR A 255 -5.70 2.99 -11.59
C THR A 255 -5.34 1.62 -11.02
N SER A 256 -5.73 1.35 -9.78
CA SER A 256 -5.51 0.04 -9.17
C SER A 256 -6.18 -1.09 -9.95
N LYS A 257 -7.33 -0.81 -10.56
CA LYS A 257 -8.00 -1.77 -11.44
C LYS A 257 -7.17 -2.12 -12.65
N ASN A 258 -6.46 -1.16 -13.23
CA ASN A 258 -5.62 -1.39 -14.40
C ASN A 258 -4.36 -2.19 -14.06
N ASP A 259 -3.71 -1.84 -12.93
CA ASP A 259 -2.43 -2.42 -12.56
C ASP A 259 -2.58 -3.77 -11.84
N TYR A 260 -3.71 -3.97 -11.14
CA TYR A 260 -3.99 -5.17 -10.35
C TYR A 260 -5.21 -5.97 -10.84
N GLU A 261 -5.76 -5.66 -12.04
CA GLU A 261 -6.90 -6.37 -12.67
C GLU A 261 -8.07 -6.62 -11.71
N GLY A 262 -8.38 -5.64 -10.85
CA GLY A 262 -9.42 -5.74 -9.84
C GLY A 262 -9.08 -6.66 -8.67
N ALA A 263 -7.80 -6.93 -8.45
CA ALA A 263 -7.33 -7.68 -7.30
C ALA A 263 -7.83 -7.03 -6.01
N LYS A 264 -8.62 -7.77 -5.22
CA LYS A 264 -9.20 -7.26 -3.98
C LYS A 264 -8.20 -7.28 -2.84
N LEU A 265 -7.48 -8.38 -2.68
CA LEU A 265 -6.45 -8.57 -1.65
C LEU A 265 -5.05 -8.76 -2.25
N GLY A 266 -4.93 -8.84 -3.56
CA GLY A 266 -3.67 -9.11 -4.25
C GLY A 266 -2.71 -7.91 -4.30
N ARG A 267 -3.22 -6.66 -4.16
CA ARG A 267 -2.37 -5.47 -4.23
C ARG A 267 -1.38 -5.39 -3.07
N ASN A 268 -0.31 -4.66 -3.28
CA ASN A 268 0.64 -4.33 -2.22
C ASN A 268 -0.03 -3.52 -1.11
N MET A 269 0.27 -3.89 0.12
CA MET A 269 -0.11 -3.17 1.32
C MET A 269 1.00 -3.30 2.36
N THR A 270 1.29 -2.22 3.06
CA THR A 270 2.07 -2.25 4.29
C THR A 270 1.09 -2.33 5.45
N PHE A 271 1.09 -3.43 6.20
CA PHE A 271 0.35 -3.51 7.45
C PHE A 271 1.13 -2.79 8.53
N ILE A 272 0.53 -1.77 9.13
CA ILE A 272 1.13 -0.96 10.19
C ILE A 272 0.36 -1.23 11.48
N LEU A 273 1.06 -1.74 12.51
CA LEU A 273 0.48 -2.05 13.81
C LEU A 273 0.60 -0.83 14.73
N ALA A 274 -0.49 -0.10 14.87
CA ALA A 274 -0.54 1.15 15.63
C ALA A 274 -1.76 1.21 16.56
N LYS A 275 -1.69 2.04 17.61
CA LYS A 275 -2.80 2.20 18.55
C LYS A 275 -3.97 2.95 17.92
N GLU A 276 -3.66 4.00 17.16
CA GLU A 276 -4.64 4.91 16.58
C GLU A 276 -4.29 5.22 15.12
N LYS A 277 -5.29 5.62 14.33
CA LYS A 277 -5.11 6.09 12.96
C LYS A 277 -4.81 7.60 12.96
N THR A 278 -3.69 8.00 13.52
CA THR A 278 -3.17 9.37 13.51
C THR A 278 -1.75 9.39 12.95
N LEU A 279 -1.30 10.54 12.44
CA LEU A 279 0.05 10.66 11.89
C LEU A 279 1.11 10.32 12.93
N GLU A 280 0.91 10.74 14.20
CA GLU A 280 1.80 10.48 15.31
C GLU A 280 1.91 9.00 15.64
N SER A 281 0.77 8.30 15.75
CA SER A 281 0.73 6.88 16.08
C SER A 281 1.27 6.00 14.94
N ILE A 282 1.01 6.38 13.69
CA ILE A 282 1.56 5.70 12.51
C ILE A 282 3.07 5.93 12.41
N ARG A 283 3.53 7.17 12.61
CA ARG A 283 4.96 7.47 12.64
C ARG A 283 5.69 6.67 13.72
N GLU A 284 5.14 6.63 14.92
CA GLU A 284 5.68 5.86 16.04
C GLU A 284 5.78 4.37 15.70
N ALA A 285 4.75 3.81 15.04
CA ALA A 285 4.75 2.41 14.61
C ALA A 285 5.83 2.11 13.57
N LEU A 286 6.06 3.03 12.60
CA LEU A 286 7.14 2.90 11.61
C LEU A 286 8.52 2.95 12.30
N VAL A 287 8.76 3.91 13.17
CA VAL A 287 10.02 4.02 13.94
C VAL A 287 10.24 2.78 14.80
N ALA A 288 9.19 2.24 15.41
CA ALA A 288 9.24 0.99 16.17
C ALA A 288 9.26 -0.28 15.29
N LYS A 289 9.26 -0.15 13.95
CA LYS A 289 9.33 -1.26 12.96
C LYS A 289 8.18 -2.26 13.07
N ARG A 290 7.02 -1.79 13.57
CA ARG A 290 5.82 -2.62 13.65
C ARG A 290 5.09 -2.63 12.31
N THR A 291 5.75 -3.19 11.28
CA THR A 291 5.25 -3.28 9.92
C THR A 291 5.41 -4.66 9.32
N ILE A 292 4.49 -5.04 8.46
CA ILE A 292 4.54 -6.26 7.65
C ILE A 292 4.18 -5.88 6.22
N GLY A 293 5.05 -6.22 5.25
CA GLY A 293 4.73 -6.12 3.84
C GLY A 293 3.80 -7.24 3.41
N TYR A 294 2.79 -6.91 2.62
CA TYR A 294 1.84 -7.87 2.03
C TYR A 294 1.66 -7.60 0.54
N SER A 295 1.71 -8.65 -0.27
CA SER A 295 1.36 -8.60 -1.69
C SER A 295 1.10 -9.99 -2.24
N TYR A 296 0.03 -10.17 -3.03
CA TYR A 296 -0.30 -11.44 -3.69
C TYR A 296 -0.22 -12.64 -2.73
N ASP A 297 -0.89 -12.52 -1.58
CA ASP A 297 -0.95 -13.53 -0.53
C ASP A 297 0.39 -13.91 0.12
N ARG A 298 1.43 -13.07 -0.06
CA ARG A 298 2.73 -13.21 0.60
C ARG A 298 2.90 -12.12 1.65
N PHE A 299 3.59 -12.47 2.72
CA PHE A 299 3.92 -11.56 3.81
C PHE A 299 5.45 -11.51 3.97
N ALA A 300 5.98 -10.36 4.32
CA ALA A 300 7.39 -10.21 4.68
C ALA A 300 7.53 -9.27 5.88
N GLY A 301 8.31 -9.67 6.87
CA GLY A 301 8.48 -8.90 8.11
C GLY A 301 9.37 -9.59 9.13
N GLU A 302 9.47 -8.98 10.32
CA GLU A 302 10.16 -9.59 11.45
C GLU A 302 9.44 -10.88 11.88
N GLU A 303 10.23 -11.93 12.19
CA GLU A 303 9.70 -13.26 12.50
C GLU A 303 8.69 -13.23 13.66
N GLY A 304 9.02 -12.50 14.73
CA GLY A 304 8.14 -12.37 15.89
C GLY A 304 6.81 -11.74 15.51
N LEU A 305 6.84 -10.67 14.73
CA LEU A 305 5.64 -9.94 14.30
C LEU A 305 4.77 -10.77 13.34
N LEU A 306 5.40 -11.54 12.45
CA LEU A 306 4.69 -12.48 11.57
C LEU A 306 4.00 -13.60 12.36
N LYS A 307 4.67 -14.17 13.37
CA LYS A 307 4.07 -15.16 14.29
C LYS A 307 2.89 -14.57 15.06
N ASP A 308 3.04 -13.36 15.55
CA ASP A 308 1.98 -12.65 16.28
C ASP A 308 0.76 -12.39 15.38
N LEU A 309 0.97 -11.96 14.14
CA LEU A 309 -0.08 -11.78 13.15
C LEU A 309 -0.81 -13.11 12.87
N PHE A 310 -0.06 -14.16 12.57
CA PHE A 310 -0.64 -15.47 12.31
C PHE A 310 -1.48 -15.95 13.52
N ASN A 311 -0.92 -15.93 14.72
CA ASN A 311 -1.59 -16.38 15.94
C ASN A 311 -2.85 -15.54 16.27
N ALA A 312 -2.86 -14.26 15.93
CA ALA A 312 -4.06 -13.42 16.07
C ALA A 312 -5.15 -13.78 15.05
N CYS A 313 -4.76 -14.24 13.86
CA CYS A 313 -5.67 -14.56 12.77
C CYS A 313 -6.24 -15.98 12.82
N VAL A 314 -5.69 -16.88 13.64
CA VAL A 314 -6.13 -18.29 13.68
C VAL A 314 -6.51 -18.77 15.07
N SER A 315 -7.28 -19.83 15.11
CA SER A 315 -7.54 -20.59 16.35
C SER A 315 -7.36 -22.08 16.09
N PHE A 316 -6.97 -22.80 17.14
CA PHE A 316 -6.78 -24.24 17.12
C PHE A 316 -7.74 -24.94 18.05
N SER A 317 -8.23 -26.13 17.67
CA SER A 317 -9.02 -26.99 18.52
C SER A 317 -8.68 -28.45 18.28
N VAL A 318 -8.60 -29.23 19.38
CA VAL A 318 -8.33 -30.67 19.32
C VAL A 318 -9.55 -31.43 18.82
N VAL A 319 -9.37 -32.26 17.80
CA VAL A 319 -10.40 -33.20 17.32
C VAL A 319 -10.22 -34.56 17.96
N SER A 320 -8.99 -35.11 17.94
CA SER A 320 -8.71 -36.44 18.54
C SER A 320 -7.21 -36.59 18.81
N LYS A 321 -6.88 -37.50 19.74
CA LYS A 321 -5.50 -37.91 20.01
C LYS A 321 -5.38 -39.41 19.77
N ASN A 322 -4.33 -39.82 19.11
CA ASN A 322 -3.93 -41.21 18.90
C ASN A 322 -2.69 -41.52 19.71
N GLU A 323 -2.88 -42.07 20.89
CA GLU A 323 -1.81 -42.38 21.83
C GLU A 323 -0.81 -43.38 21.28
N LYS A 324 -1.29 -44.37 20.50
CA LYS A 324 -0.41 -45.42 19.90
C LYS A 324 0.54 -44.83 18.87
N LYS A 325 0.10 -43.83 18.13
CA LYS A 325 0.93 -43.15 17.08
C LYS A 325 1.58 -41.89 17.62
N GLY A 326 1.23 -41.42 18.80
CA GLY A 326 1.68 -40.14 19.34
C GLY A 326 1.24 -38.93 18.50
N THR A 327 0.07 -39.03 17.84
CA THR A 327 -0.39 -37.95 16.95
C THR A 327 -1.64 -37.25 17.50
N THR A 328 -1.76 -35.97 17.26
CA THR A 328 -2.95 -35.18 17.54
C THR A 328 -3.56 -34.70 16.22
N THR A 329 -4.83 -34.97 16.03
CA THR A 329 -5.65 -34.38 14.98
C THR A 329 -6.32 -33.13 15.52
N PHE A 330 -6.17 -32.01 14.83
CA PHE A 330 -6.71 -30.71 15.24
C PHE A 330 -7.27 -29.94 14.07
N GLU A 331 -8.17 -29.02 14.36
CA GLU A 331 -8.67 -28.03 13.42
C GLU A 331 -7.89 -26.74 13.59
N LEU A 332 -7.52 -26.14 12.45
CA LEU A 332 -7.01 -24.78 12.31
C LEU A 332 -8.11 -23.97 11.62
N ARG A 333 -8.64 -22.97 12.32
CA ARG A 333 -9.66 -22.05 11.81
C ARG A 333 -9.05 -20.68 11.56
N ASN A 334 -9.16 -20.19 10.35
CA ASN A 334 -8.80 -18.82 9.99
C ASN A 334 -9.97 -17.88 10.34
N LEU A 335 -9.68 -16.83 11.09
CA LEU A 335 -10.62 -15.83 11.58
C LEU A 335 -10.50 -14.48 10.85
N SER A 336 -9.68 -14.43 9.79
CA SER A 336 -9.31 -13.19 9.11
C SER A 336 -9.62 -13.22 7.62
N SER A 337 -9.46 -12.07 6.96
CA SER A 337 -9.50 -11.93 5.50
C SER A 337 -8.19 -12.34 4.81
N LEU A 338 -7.17 -12.78 5.56
CA LEU A 338 -5.85 -13.12 5.03
C LEU A 338 -5.76 -14.63 4.78
N PRO A 339 -5.29 -15.09 3.60
CA PRO A 339 -5.01 -16.49 3.38
C PRO A 339 -3.64 -16.88 3.96
N PHE A 340 -3.52 -18.12 4.41
CA PHE A 340 -2.25 -18.67 4.86
C PHE A 340 -1.93 -19.97 4.11
N VAL A 341 -0.65 -20.26 3.98
CA VAL A 341 -0.16 -21.55 3.50
C VAL A 341 0.67 -22.15 4.62
N VAL A 342 0.20 -23.27 5.15
CA VAL A 342 0.85 -23.93 6.29
C VAL A 342 1.35 -25.31 5.89
N SER A 343 2.43 -25.76 6.52
CA SER A 343 2.93 -27.11 6.38
C SER A 343 3.31 -27.66 7.75
N ILE A 344 2.95 -28.91 8.02
CA ILE A 344 3.61 -29.68 9.05
C ILE A 344 5.00 -30.04 8.50
N PRO A 345 6.10 -29.80 9.24
CA PRO A 345 7.44 -30.07 8.73
C PRO A 345 7.58 -31.45 8.07
N GLY A 346 7.92 -31.45 6.77
CA GLY A 346 8.04 -32.68 5.97
C GLY A 346 6.74 -33.18 5.30
N SER A 347 5.66 -32.43 5.37
CA SER A 347 4.38 -32.70 4.68
C SER A 347 4.14 -31.71 3.54
N ASP A 348 3.16 -32.03 2.66
CA ASP A 348 2.72 -31.11 1.62
C ASP A 348 2.08 -29.85 2.23
N PRO A 349 2.19 -28.71 1.54
CA PRO A 349 1.53 -27.47 1.95
C PRO A 349 0.01 -27.55 1.87
N GLU A 350 -0.65 -26.91 2.84
CA GLU A 350 -2.11 -26.78 2.89
C GLU A 350 -2.52 -25.31 2.90
N TRP A 351 -3.49 -24.95 2.05
CA TRP A 351 -4.09 -23.62 2.03
C TRP A 351 -5.13 -23.46 3.12
N VAL A 352 -5.10 -22.35 3.79
CA VAL A 352 -6.09 -21.93 4.80
C VAL A 352 -6.72 -20.63 4.32
N ASP A 353 -7.77 -20.78 3.52
CA ASP A 353 -8.48 -19.64 2.94
C ASP A 353 -9.11 -18.75 4.02
N PRO A 354 -9.42 -17.47 3.70
CA PRO A 354 -10.12 -16.58 4.62
C PRO A 354 -11.41 -17.20 5.19
N PHE A 355 -11.56 -17.14 6.52
CA PHE A 355 -12.75 -17.63 7.26
C PHE A 355 -13.07 -19.11 7.06
N THR A 356 -12.09 -19.92 6.71
CA THR A 356 -12.24 -21.39 6.56
C THR A 356 -11.61 -22.15 7.73
N THR A 357 -11.88 -23.45 7.75
CA THR A 357 -11.30 -24.38 8.72
C THR A 357 -10.73 -25.58 7.96
N ILE A 358 -9.49 -25.93 8.27
CA ILE A 358 -8.84 -27.14 7.77
C ILE A 358 -8.54 -28.09 8.94
N ARG A 359 -8.31 -29.37 8.63
CA ARG A 359 -7.98 -30.39 9.63
C ARG A 359 -6.61 -30.97 9.35
N LEU A 360 -5.75 -30.95 10.37
CA LEU A 360 -4.38 -31.41 10.29
C LEU A 360 -4.10 -32.48 11.35
N THR A 361 -3.10 -33.31 11.11
CA THR A 361 -2.63 -34.31 12.08
C THR A 361 -1.12 -34.25 12.22
N SER A 362 -0.62 -33.98 13.41
CA SER A 362 0.82 -33.83 13.68
C SER A 362 1.23 -34.52 14.97
N LYS A 363 2.52 -34.88 15.06
CA LYS A 363 3.18 -35.31 16.29
C LYS A 363 3.72 -34.14 17.10
N ASP A 364 4.37 -33.18 16.43
CA ASP A 364 5.19 -32.15 17.06
C ASP A 364 4.43 -30.87 17.34
N LEU A 365 3.16 -30.77 16.91
CA LEU A 365 2.30 -29.60 17.10
C LEU A 365 2.98 -28.27 16.66
N LYS A 366 3.70 -28.33 15.54
CA LYS A 366 4.35 -27.19 14.90
C LYS A 366 3.87 -27.06 13.47
N LEU A 367 3.74 -25.82 13.02
CA LEU A 367 3.43 -25.47 11.64
C LEU A 367 4.45 -24.46 11.13
N GLU A 368 4.95 -24.68 9.92
CA GLU A 368 5.67 -23.70 9.16
C GLU A 368 4.67 -22.90 8.30
N VAL A 369 4.75 -21.58 8.30
CA VAL A 369 3.83 -20.70 7.53
C VAL A 369 4.55 -20.21 6.29
N LEU A 370 4.37 -20.94 5.20
CA LEU A 370 5.20 -20.85 3.99
C LEU A 370 5.00 -19.57 3.16
N ASN A 371 3.87 -18.91 3.26
CA ASN A 371 3.65 -17.63 2.60
C ASN A 371 4.04 -16.41 3.45
N MET A 372 4.69 -16.64 4.60
CA MET A 372 5.33 -15.61 5.42
C MET A 372 6.85 -15.71 5.32
N TRP A 373 7.52 -14.60 5.02
CA TRP A 373 8.96 -14.54 4.80
C TRP A 373 9.63 -13.70 5.89
N CYS A 374 10.42 -14.34 6.72
CA CYS A 374 11.20 -13.67 7.77
C CYS A 374 12.71 -13.59 7.46
N GLY A 375 13.11 -13.93 6.26
CA GLY A 375 14.47 -13.88 5.71
C GLY A 375 14.45 -14.31 4.25
N ALA A 376 15.61 -14.27 3.58
CA ALA A 376 15.74 -14.60 2.15
C ALA A 376 15.16 -15.98 1.80
N ASN A 377 15.30 -16.95 2.69
CA ASN A 377 14.87 -18.34 2.50
C ASN A 377 14.27 -18.93 3.79
N SER A 378 13.63 -18.13 4.62
CA SER A 378 13.11 -18.59 5.91
C SER A 378 11.68 -18.18 6.14
N HIS A 379 10.92 -19.10 6.75
CA HIS A 379 9.52 -18.95 7.10
C HIS A 379 9.34 -19.14 8.62
N PRO A 380 8.39 -18.44 9.25
CA PRO A 380 8.17 -18.61 10.68
C PRO A 380 7.58 -19.98 10.99
N ILE A 381 8.10 -20.62 12.04
CA ILE A 381 7.52 -21.83 12.63
C ILE A 381 6.75 -21.44 13.88
N VAL A 382 5.49 -21.81 13.94
CA VAL A 382 4.56 -21.52 15.05
C VAL A 382 4.19 -22.79 15.81
N ASP A 383 3.98 -22.65 17.11
CA ASP A 383 3.45 -23.73 17.95
C ASP A 383 1.92 -23.78 17.87
N VAL A 384 1.37 -24.98 17.73
CA VAL A 384 -0.07 -25.21 17.82
C VAL A 384 -0.47 -25.24 19.29
N LYS A 385 -1.25 -24.24 19.72
CA LYS A 385 -1.71 -24.08 21.11
C LYS A 385 -3.23 -24.21 21.18
N PHE A 386 -3.73 -25.07 22.09
CA PHE A 386 -5.16 -25.34 22.28
C PHE A 386 -5.72 -24.61 23.48
#